data_9451dcf2eaa55bb68adedc2cfc63ae62
#
_entry.id   9451dcf2eaa55bb68adedc2cfc63ae62
#
_cell.length_a   1.000
_cell.length_b   1.000
_cell.length_c   1.000
_cell.angle_alpha   90.00
_cell.angle_beta   90.00
_cell.angle_gamma   90.00
#
_symmetry.space_group_name_H-M   'P 1'
#
loop_
_entity.id
_entity.type
_entity.pdbx_description
1 polymer ?
#
loop_
_entity_poly.entity_id
_entity_poly.type
_entity_poly.pdbx_seq_one_letter_code
_entity_poly.pdbx_strand_id
1 'polypeptide(L)'
;MEQRMYRRTARRRGILLAVAFILTCAFSLGLKGADGGIAGFAGSNARTVHQAKKVLREHPEYPAELTDMLKNNPETAQFILDYGTEAGKEHDTDISGELKTGQIPLFIQWDERWGYETYGNKMLAADGCGPTSLSMVLAGLTQDAKWTPLKVAQFAENNGYYVDGSGSSWDLMKSGAEQLGLHSRELSKDASVISKELQEGHPVICIMGPGDFTTGGHFIVLTAINGNGTVIVNDSNSVINSNKEWDLDDIIPQMKNLWAFSR
;
A
#
# COMPACT_ATOMS: atom_id res chain seq x y z
N MET A 1 -48.73 -37.15 23.11
CA MET A 1 -49.06 -38.14 22.07
C MET A 1 -48.48 -37.56 20.77
N GLU A 2 -47.57 -38.09 20.06
CA GLU A 2 -46.82 -39.32 20.12
C GLU A 2 -45.50 -39.10 19.34
N GLN A 3 -44.41 -39.57 19.91
CA GLN A 3 -43.10 -39.71 19.25
C GLN A 3 -43.22 -40.65 18.05
N ARG A 4 -42.42 -40.43 17.02
CA ARG A 4 -41.70 -41.53 16.36
C ARG A 4 -40.42 -41.07 15.67
N MET A 5 -39.34 -41.50 16.26
CA MET A 5 -38.02 -41.72 15.67
C MET A 5 -38.05 -42.86 14.64
N TYR A 6 -37.33 -42.75 13.55
CA TYR A 6 -36.76 -43.87 12.83
C TYR A 6 -35.55 -43.39 12.02
N ARG A 7 -34.35 -43.70 12.52
CA ARG A 7 -33.37 -44.76 12.22
C ARG A 7 -32.68 -44.66 10.86
N ARG A 8 -31.39 -44.49 11.03
CA ARG A 8 -30.21 -44.77 10.19
C ARG A 8 -30.36 -45.95 9.22
N THR A 9 -29.79 -45.77 8.02
CA THR A 9 -29.00 -46.84 7.37
C THR A 9 -27.83 -46.26 6.60
N ALA A 10 -26.63 -46.68 7.00
CA ALA A 10 -25.38 -46.50 6.26
C ALA A 10 -25.33 -47.48 5.09
N ARG A 11 -24.81 -47.07 3.95
CA ARG A 11 -24.25 -48.02 2.98
C ARG A 11 -22.93 -47.47 2.43
N ARG A 12 -21.90 -48.25 2.67
CA ARG A 12 -20.51 -48.14 2.20
C ARG A 12 -20.42 -48.51 0.71
N ARG A 13 -19.36 -48.01 0.13
CA ARG A 13 -18.51 -48.47 -0.99
C ARG A 13 -18.51 -47.58 -2.20
N GLY A 14 -17.29 -47.13 -2.46
CA GLY A 14 -16.63 -47.03 -3.71
C GLY A 14 -15.42 -46.11 -3.67
N ILE A 15 -14.25 -46.70 -3.38
CA ILE A 15 -12.95 -46.04 -3.51
C ILE A 15 -12.63 -45.96 -5.00
N LEU A 16 -12.36 -44.77 -5.52
CA LEU A 16 -11.63 -44.58 -6.77
C LEU A 16 -10.51 -43.55 -6.52
N LEU A 17 -9.30 -44.09 -6.47
CA LEU A 17 -8.03 -43.38 -6.50
C LEU A 17 -7.87 -42.75 -7.88
N ALA A 18 -7.85 -41.42 -7.93
CA ALA A 18 -7.31 -40.69 -9.09
C ALA A 18 -5.96 -40.10 -8.66
N VAL A 19 -4.89 -40.69 -9.14
CA VAL A 19 -3.52 -40.22 -9.03
C VAL A 19 -3.38 -39.03 -9.95
N ALA A 20 -3.29 -37.81 -9.39
CA ALA A 20 -2.94 -36.64 -10.14
C ALA A 20 -1.42 -36.54 -10.24
N PHE A 21 -0.91 -36.68 -11.45
CA PHE A 21 0.49 -36.48 -11.83
C PHE A 21 0.81 -34.98 -11.68
N ILE A 22 1.73 -34.68 -10.76
CA ILE A 22 2.35 -33.35 -10.70
C ILE A 22 3.47 -33.33 -11.74
N LEU A 23 3.22 -32.66 -12.86
CA LEU A 23 4.27 -32.30 -13.80
C LEU A 23 4.92 -30.99 -13.33
N THR A 24 6.10 -31.12 -12.75
CA THR A 24 7.05 -30.01 -12.57
C THR A 24 7.70 -29.73 -13.92
N CYS A 25 7.21 -28.74 -14.67
CA CYS A 25 7.97 -28.16 -15.76
C CYS A 25 8.72 -26.94 -15.23
N ALA A 26 10.01 -27.14 -14.93
CA ALA A 26 10.97 -26.07 -14.86
C ALA A 26 11.19 -25.53 -16.28
N PHE A 27 10.63 -24.35 -16.57
CA PHE A 27 10.99 -23.60 -17.78
C PHE A 27 11.83 -22.40 -17.35
N SER A 28 13.15 -22.59 -17.36
CA SER A 28 14.12 -21.50 -17.36
C SER A 28 14.18 -20.94 -18.79
N LEU A 29 13.49 -19.84 -19.05
CA LEU A 29 13.74 -19.01 -20.21
C LEU A 29 13.93 -17.58 -19.73
N GLY A 30 15.17 -17.10 -19.91
CA GLY A 30 15.52 -15.71 -19.67
C GLY A 30 14.72 -14.81 -20.61
N LEU A 31 13.90 -13.96 -20.02
CA LEU A 31 13.35 -12.78 -20.65
C LEU A 31 13.91 -11.58 -19.88
N LYS A 32 14.91 -10.94 -20.49
CA LYS A 32 15.19 -9.53 -20.19
C LYS A 32 14.03 -8.75 -20.78
N GLY A 33 13.05 -8.40 -19.93
CA GLY A 33 11.99 -7.48 -20.21
C GLY A 33 12.01 -6.43 -19.12
N ALA A 34 11.90 -5.17 -19.50
CA ALA A 34 11.79 -4.02 -18.62
C ALA A 34 10.46 -4.08 -17.85
N ASP A 35 10.45 -4.81 -16.73
CA ASP A 35 9.38 -4.80 -15.73
C ASP A 35 9.99 -4.28 -14.42
N GLY A 36 10.20 -2.96 -14.36
CA GLY A 36 10.62 -2.22 -13.17
C GLY A 36 9.48 -1.96 -12.18
N GLY A 37 8.39 -2.74 -12.19
CA GLY A 37 7.26 -2.59 -11.28
C GLY A 37 7.17 -3.77 -10.32
N ILE A 38 7.00 -3.49 -9.04
CA ILE A 38 6.54 -4.37 -7.91
C ILE A 38 7.31 -5.71 -7.71
N ALA A 39 7.85 -6.33 -8.75
CA ALA A 39 8.58 -7.62 -8.64
C ALA A 39 9.88 -7.55 -7.81
N GLY A 40 10.42 -6.36 -7.54
CA GLY A 40 11.61 -6.15 -6.70
C GLY A 40 11.33 -6.13 -5.19
N PHE A 41 10.08 -5.92 -4.80
CA PHE A 41 9.69 -5.75 -3.39
C PHE A 41 9.30 -7.06 -2.68
N ALA A 42 9.55 -8.22 -3.28
CA ALA A 42 9.25 -9.51 -2.66
C ALA A 42 10.05 -9.68 -1.37
N GLY A 43 9.39 -9.41 -0.26
CA GLY A 43 9.74 -9.55 1.15
C GLY A 43 11.22 -9.66 1.50
N SER A 44 11.76 -8.65 2.18
CA SER A 44 13.13 -8.70 2.72
C SER A 44 13.31 -9.96 3.54
N ASN A 45 14.14 -10.87 3.07
CA ASN A 45 14.50 -12.03 3.86
C ASN A 45 15.35 -11.61 5.08
N ALA A 46 15.44 -12.47 6.10
CA ALA A 46 16.19 -12.19 7.32
C ALA A 46 17.67 -11.81 7.05
N ARG A 47 18.24 -12.26 5.94
CA ARG A 47 19.61 -11.95 5.53
C ARG A 47 19.73 -10.48 5.09
N THR A 48 18.79 -9.98 4.26
CA THR A 48 18.78 -8.59 3.79
C THR A 48 18.60 -7.63 4.99
N VAL A 49 17.66 -7.94 5.90
CA VAL A 49 17.48 -7.19 7.15
C VAL A 49 18.75 -7.17 8.00
N HIS A 50 19.44 -8.30 8.12
CA HIS A 50 20.70 -8.38 8.87
C HIS A 50 21.79 -7.51 8.21
N GLN A 51 21.87 -7.53 6.90
CA GLN A 51 22.83 -6.69 6.13
C GLN A 51 22.52 -5.19 6.29
N ALA A 52 21.25 -4.79 6.17
CA ALA A 52 20.83 -3.41 6.39
C ALA A 52 21.17 -2.92 7.80
N LYS A 53 20.92 -3.74 8.83
CA LYS A 53 21.34 -3.42 10.23
C LYS A 53 22.85 -3.28 10.36
N LYS A 54 23.64 -4.04 9.59
CA LYS A 54 25.10 -3.91 9.60
C LYS A 54 25.52 -2.60 8.95
N VAL A 55 24.99 -2.28 7.75
CA VAL A 55 25.28 -1.03 7.02
C VAL A 55 24.95 0.18 7.90
N LEU A 56 23.78 0.25 8.52
CA LEU A 56 23.39 1.35 9.41
C LEU A 56 24.33 1.53 10.61
N ARG A 57 24.95 0.46 11.13
CA ARG A 57 25.96 0.56 12.17
C ARG A 57 27.31 1.05 11.65
N GLU A 58 27.66 0.69 10.41
CA GLU A 58 28.93 1.08 9.77
C GLU A 58 28.89 2.51 9.21
N HIS A 59 27.69 3.04 8.99
CA HIS A 59 27.43 4.37 8.43
C HIS A 59 26.56 5.22 9.38
N PRO A 60 27.11 5.64 10.55
CA PRO A 60 26.36 6.46 11.51
C PRO A 60 26.01 7.86 10.99
N GLU A 61 26.61 8.29 9.87
CA GLU A 61 26.31 9.52 9.16
C GLU A 61 25.01 9.44 8.34
N TYR A 62 24.44 8.24 8.12
CA TYR A 62 23.18 8.10 7.39
C TYR A 62 22.00 8.69 8.20
N PRO A 63 20.96 9.18 7.52
CA PRO A 63 19.78 9.72 8.19
C PRO A 63 19.19 8.75 9.24
N ALA A 64 18.88 9.29 10.41
CA ALA A 64 18.38 8.48 11.54
C ALA A 64 17.07 7.77 11.21
N GLU A 65 16.25 8.36 10.34
CA GLU A 65 14.99 7.77 9.88
C GLU A 65 15.15 6.41 9.20
N LEU A 66 16.30 6.11 8.56
CA LEU A 66 16.55 4.79 7.97
C LEU A 66 16.56 3.69 9.04
N THR A 67 17.07 4.00 10.24
CA THR A 67 17.05 3.07 11.37
C THR A 67 15.62 2.84 11.88
N ASP A 68 14.83 3.91 11.98
CA ASP A 68 13.43 3.82 12.41
C ASP A 68 12.57 3.09 11.36
N MET A 69 12.82 3.34 10.08
CA MET A 69 12.15 2.63 8.98
C MET A 69 12.42 1.12 9.07
N LEU A 70 13.68 0.70 9.18
CA LEU A 70 14.04 -0.73 9.28
C LEU A 70 13.44 -1.40 10.51
N LYS A 71 13.39 -0.69 11.62
CA LYS A 71 12.82 -1.17 12.90
C LYS A 71 11.31 -1.40 12.78
N ASN A 72 10.61 -0.46 12.13
CA ASN A 72 9.16 -0.47 12.04
C ASN A 72 8.65 -1.30 10.86
N ASN A 73 9.41 -1.34 9.75
CA ASN A 73 9.08 -2.08 8.55
C ASN A 73 10.30 -2.77 7.95
N PRO A 74 10.50 -4.07 8.17
CA PRO A 74 11.61 -4.83 7.58
C PRO A 74 11.61 -4.88 6.04
N GLU A 75 10.48 -4.58 5.37
CA GLU A 75 10.40 -4.54 3.90
C GLU A 75 11.32 -3.46 3.30
N THR A 76 11.66 -2.42 4.06
CA THR A 76 12.55 -1.34 3.64
C THR A 76 14.03 -1.72 3.57
N ALA A 77 14.39 -2.95 3.93
CA ALA A 77 15.79 -3.35 4.09
C ALA A 77 16.62 -3.19 2.82
N GLN A 78 16.07 -3.49 1.63
CA GLN A 78 16.82 -3.30 0.36
C GLN A 78 16.99 -1.81 0.05
N PHE A 79 15.95 -1.00 0.16
CA PHE A 79 16.02 0.46 0.01
C PHE A 79 17.13 1.08 0.88
N ILE A 80 17.30 0.58 2.11
CA ILE A 80 18.34 1.04 3.02
C ILE A 80 19.73 0.60 2.58
N LEU A 81 19.89 -0.61 2.02
CA LEU A 81 21.15 -1.07 1.48
C LEU A 81 21.61 -0.23 0.29
N ASP A 82 20.66 0.20 -0.53
CA ASP A 82 20.91 0.93 -1.77
C ASP A 82 21.10 2.44 -1.51
N TYR A 83 20.78 2.93 -0.30
CA TYR A 83 20.88 4.35 0.06
C TYR A 83 22.23 4.98 -0.31
N GLY A 84 23.34 4.34 0.01
CA GLY A 84 24.68 4.89 -0.25
C GLY A 84 25.04 4.98 -1.74
N THR A 85 24.31 4.29 -2.59
CA THR A 85 24.55 4.28 -4.04
C THR A 85 23.47 5.00 -4.83
N GLU A 86 22.24 5.06 -4.32
CA GLU A 86 21.09 5.60 -5.05
C GLU A 86 20.63 6.97 -4.57
N ALA A 87 20.83 7.30 -3.27
CA ALA A 87 20.42 8.60 -2.75
C ALA A 87 21.19 9.74 -3.45
N GLY A 88 20.43 10.76 -3.88
CA GLY A 88 20.94 11.91 -4.60
C GLY A 88 21.18 11.69 -6.10
N LYS A 89 20.82 10.54 -6.65
CA LYS A 89 20.72 10.35 -8.10
C LYS A 89 19.37 10.79 -8.61
N GLU A 90 19.32 11.17 -9.87
CA GLU A 90 18.10 11.42 -10.60
C GLU A 90 17.52 10.08 -11.09
N HIS A 91 16.28 9.79 -10.73
CA HIS A 91 15.57 8.56 -11.14
C HIS A 91 14.43 8.90 -12.11
N ASP A 92 14.17 7.98 -13.05
CA ASP A 92 12.98 8.08 -13.88
C ASP A 92 11.73 7.80 -13.03
N THR A 93 10.86 8.79 -12.94
CA THR A 93 9.63 8.70 -12.13
C THR A 93 8.40 8.34 -12.97
N ASP A 94 8.55 7.86 -14.21
CA ASP A 94 7.42 7.47 -15.04
C ASP A 94 6.62 6.34 -14.40
N ILE A 95 5.29 6.56 -14.31
CA ILE A 95 4.31 5.62 -13.77
C ILE A 95 3.31 5.17 -14.84
N SER A 96 3.53 5.50 -16.10
CA SER A 96 2.59 5.19 -17.19
C SER A 96 2.31 3.70 -17.34
N GLY A 97 3.31 2.85 -17.08
CA GLY A 97 3.19 1.40 -17.14
C GLY A 97 2.33 0.78 -16.04
N GLU A 98 2.07 1.52 -14.95
CA GLU A 98 1.28 1.06 -13.80
C GLU A 98 -0.19 1.49 -13.90
N LEU A 99 -0.52 2.42 -14.81
CA LEU A 99 -1.89 2.92 -14.98
C LEU A 99 -2.73 1.92 -15.76
N LYS A 100 -3.83 1.49 -15.15
CA LYS A 100 -4.83 0.62 -15.76
C LYS A 100 -6.21 1.20 -15.51
N THR A 101 -6.98 1.35 -16.58
CA THR A 101 -8.34 1.90 -16.50
C THR A 101 -9.19 1.15 -15.47
N GLY A 102 -9.83 1.89 -14.58
CA GLY A 102 -10.69 1.35 -13.53
C GLY A 102 -9.94 0.72 -12.35
N GLN A 103 -8.62 0.92 -12.26
CA GLN A 103 -7.81 0.45 -11.13
C GLN A 103 -7.06 1.61 -10.48
N ILE A 104 -6.90 1.52 -9.17
CA ILE A 104 -6.03 2.42 -8.42
C ILE A 104 -4.67 1.73 -8.30
N PRO A 105 -3.58 2.31 -8.85
CA PRO A 105 -2.25 1.71 -8.80
C PRO A 105 -1.74 1.65 -7.35
N LEU A 106 -0.89 0.68 -7.05
CA LEU A 106 -0.14 0.64 -5.80
C LEU A 106 1.20 1.35 -5.98
N PHE A 107 1.42 2.40 -5.20
CA PHE A 107 2.73 3.05 -5.09
C PHE A 107 3.28 2.88 -3.68
N ILE A 108 4.57 2.58 -3.58
CA ILE A 108 5.27 2.42 -2.32
C ILE A 108 6.07 3.68 -2.03
N GLN A 109 5.90 4.28 -0.84
CA GLN A 109 6.56 5.54 -0.48
C GLN A 109 8.10 5.45 -0.45
N TRP A 110 8.64 4.25 -0.22
CA TRP A 110 10.06 3.94 -0.26
C TRP A 110 10.52 3.26 -1.56
N ASP A 111 9.81 3.46 -2.68
CA ASP A 111 10.29 3.14 -4.01
C ASP A 111 11.47 4.06 -4.36
N GLU A 112 12.56 3.50 -4.90
CA GLU A 112 13.80 4.23 -5.23
C GLU A 112 13.57 5.40 -6.19
N ARG A 113 12.54 5.34 -7.01
CA ARG A 113 12.18 6.40 -7.96
C ARG A 113 11.89 7.74 -7.29
N TRP A 114 11.49 7.74 -6.02
CA TRP A 114 11.13 8.97 -5.28
C TRP A 114 11.45 8.90 -3.78
N GLY A 115 11.69 7.73 -3.22
CA GLY A 115 11.79 7.54 -1.77
C GLY A 115 12.97 8.28 -1.13
N TYR A 116 14.06 8.47 -1.86
CA TYR A 116 15.23 9.22 -1.38
C TYR A 116 15.05 10.73 -1.46
N GLU A 117 14.04 11.21 -2.20
CA GLU A 117 13.72 12.63 -2.29
C GLU A 117 13.18 13.18 -0.96
N THR A 118 13.36 14.47 -0.75
CA THR A 118 12.89 15.12 0.49
C THR A 118 11.38 15.36 0.47
N TYR A 119 10.77 15.20 1.63
CA TYR A 119 9.42 15.67 1.94
C TYR A 119 9.47 16.33 3.32
N GLY A 120 9.43 17.66 3.32
CA GLY A 120 9.71 18.45 4.50
C GLY A 120 11.17 18.34 4.95
N ASN A 121 11.38 17.89 6.16
CA ASN A 121 12.72 17.73 6.74
C ASN A 121 13.21 16.26 6.76
N LYS A 122 12.48 15.34 6.11
CA LYS A 122 12.81 13.92 6.00
C LYS A 122 12.73 13.43 4.56
N MET A 123 13.08 12.16 4.36
CA MET A 123 12.84 11.49 3.08
C MET A 123 11.35 11.21 2.88
N LEU A 124 10.91 11.24 1.63
CA LEU A 124 9.57 10.83 1.24
C LEU A 124 9.29 9.38 1.68
N ALA A 125 10.31 8.53 1.63
CA ALA A 125 10.25 7.15 2.15
C ALA A 125 9.81 7.06 3.61
N ALA A 126 10.12 8.07 4.45
CA ALA A 126 9.80 8.07 5.88
C ALA A 126 8.43 8.69 6.18
N ASP A 127 8.15 9.88 5.62
CA ASP A 127 6.98 10.70 5.97
C ASP A 127 5.95 10.84 4.85
N GLY A 128 6.17 10.20 3.69
CA GLY A 128 5.42 10.41 2.44
C GLY A 128 4.13 9.60 2.28
N CYS A 129 3.61 8.96 3.32
CA CYS A 129 2.40 8.15 3.19
C CYS A 129 1.18 8.94 2.68
N GLY A 130 1.00 10.19 3.11
CA GLY A 130 -0.07 11.06 2.66
C GLY A 130 -0.01 11.37 1.17
N PRO A 131 1.05 12.01 0.66
CA PRO A 131 1.18 12.31 -0.77
C PRO A 131 1.21 11.04 -1.64
N THR A 132 1.80 9.94 -1.19
CA THR A 132 1.78 8.68 -1.93
C THR A 132 0.36 8.11 -2.05
N SER A 133 -0.43 8.14 -0.97
CA SER A 133 -1.83 7.71 -1.00
C SER A 133 -2.68 8.57 -1.93
N LEU A 134 -2.51 9.89 -1.87
CA LEU A 134 -3.24 10.80 -2.77
C LEU A 134 -2.78 10.65 -4.23
N SER A 135 -1.49 10.39 -4.47
CA SER A 135 -0.95 10.09 -5.81
C SER A 135 -1.61 8.84 -6.42
N MET A 136 -1.75 7.75 -5.67
CA MET A 136 -2.45 6.54 -6.12
C MET A 136 -3.87 6.86 -6.60
N VAL A 137 -4.62 7.64 -5.81
CA VAL A 137 -6.01 8.02 -6.14
C VAL A 137 -6.06 8.95 -7.35
N LEU A 138 -5.21 9.97 -7.39
CA LEU A 138 -5.12 10.91 -8.52
C LEU A 138 -4.77 10.17 -9.82
N ALA A 139 -3.68 9.39 -9.81
CA ALA A 139 -3.22 8.66 -10.99
C ALA A 139 -4.28 7.65 -11.47
N GLY A 140 -4.90 6.91 -10.53
CA GLY A 140 -5.92 5.92 -10.85
C GLY A 140 -7.20 6.53 -11.43
N LEU A 141 -7.73 7.59 -10.83
CA LEU A 141 -8.96 8.24 -11.29
C LEU A 141 -8.77 9.07 -12.55
N THR A 142 -7.62 9.73 -12.72
CA THR A 142 -7.37 10.62 -13.87
C THR A 142 -6.68 9.91 -15.04
N GLN A 143 -6.02 8.78 -14.81
CA GLN A 143 -5.17 8.09 -15.78
C GLN A 143 -4.05 9.00 -16.32
N ASP A 144 -3.54 9.91 -15.48
CA ASP A 144 -2.53 10.90 -15.83
C ASP A 144 -1.22 10.59 -15.08
N ALA A 145 -0.22 10.12 -15.82
CA ALA A 145 1.08 9.69 -15.29
C ALA A 145 1.91 10.83 -14.65
N LYS A 146 1.50 12.08 -14.79
CA LYS A 146 2.16 13.19 -14.09
C LYS A 146 2.01 13.14 -12.56
N TRP A 147 0.99 12.44 -12.05
CA TRP A 147 0.68 12.39 -10.62
C TRP A 147 1.49 11.34 -9.87
N THR A 148 2.81 11.45 -9.94
CA THR A 148 3.74 10.60 -9.16
C THR A 148 3.71 10.97 -7.68
N PRO A 149 4.11 10.07 -6.76
CA PRO A 149 4.28 10.40 -5.33
C PRO A 149 5.15 11.62 -5.09
N LEU A 150 6.27 11.77 -5.81
CA LEU A 150 7.13 12.93 -5.73
C LEU A 150 6.41 14.23 -6.12
N LYS A 151 5.62 14.18 -7.21
CA LYS A 151 4.89 15.38 -7.68
C LYS A 151 3.83 15.82 -6.68
N VAL A 152 3.12 14.88 -6.05
CA VAL A 152 2.12 15.19 -5.03
C VAL A 152 2.78 15.64 -3.72
N ALA A 153 3.95 15.08 -3.36
CA ALA A 153 4.73 15.57 -2.22
C ALA A 153 5.18 17.01 -2.40
N GLN A 154 5.74 17.37 -3.56
CA GLN A 154 6.11 18.73 -3.91
C GLN A 154 4.90 19.69 -3.86
N PHE A 155 3.74 19.25 -4.36
CA PHE A 155 2.51 20.03 -4.24
C PHE A 155 2.12 20.25 -2.77
N ALA A 156 2.17 19.20 -1.95
CA ALA A 156 1.81 19.26 -0.53
C ALA A 156 2.71 20.23 0.25
N GLU A 157 4.01 20.20 0.03
CA GLU A 157 4.96 21.15 0.64
C GLU A 157 4.67 22.58 0.21
N ASN A 158 4.58 22.82 -1.10
CA ASN A 158 4.40 24.16 -1.67
C ASN A 158 3.08 24.83 -1.24
N ASN A 159 2.09 24.05 -0.81
CA ASN A 159 0.78 24.53 -0.38
C ASN A 159 0.54 24.39 1.13
N GLY A 160 1.60 24.10 1.92
CA GLY A 160 1.53 24.10 3.39
C GLY A 160 0.80 22.88 3.98
N TYR A 161 0.73 21.77 3.25
CA TYR A 161 0.14 20.51 3.75
C TYR A 161 1.15 19.61 4.45
N TYR A 162 2.45 19.91 4.39
CA TYR A 162 3.45 19.26 5.22
C TYR A 162 3.36 19.76 6.66
N VAL A 163 3.46 18.85 7.62
CA VAL A 163 3.47 19.16 9.05
C VAL A 163 4.67 18.46 9.70
N ASP A 164 5.61 19.24 10.21
CA ASP A 164 6.80 18.73 10.85
C ASP A 164 6.46 17.75 11.99
N GLY A 165 7.13 16.60 12.00
CA GLY A 165 6.92 15.53 12.98
C GLY A 165 5.61 14.73 12.79
N SER A 166 4.77 15.07 11.80
CA SER A 166 3.49 14.41 11.53
C SER A 166 3.30 14.00 10.07
N GLY A 167 4.21 14.42 9.18
CA GLY A 167 4.14 14.16 7.74
C GLY A 167 3.12 15.05 7.05
N SER A 168 1.90 14.61 6.84
CA SER A 168 0.88 15.36 6.09
C SER A 168 -0.30 15.77 6.95
N SER A 169 -0.75 17.02 6.78
CA SER A 169 -2.04 17.50 7.28
C SER A 169 -3.20 16.71 6.65
N TRP A 170 -4.26 16.49 7.40
CA TRP A 170 -5.48 15.87 6.88
C TRP A 170 -6.17 16.72 5.80
N ASP A 171 -5.92 18.04 5.81
CA ASP A 171 -6.41 18.96 4.78
C ASP A 171 -5.87 18.63 3.38
N LEU A 172 -4.75 17.91 3.28
CA LEU A 172 -4.27 17.38 2.01
C LEU A 172 -5.32 16.47 1.35
N MET A 173 -6.05 15.67 2.15
CA MET A 173 -7.09 14.76 1.65
C MET A 173 -8.41 15.46 1.31
N LYS A 174 -8.57 16.72 1.73
CA LYS A 174 -9.75 17.54 1.46
C LYS A 174 -9.40 18.66 0.47
N SER A 175 -9.02 19.80 0.99
CA SER A 175 -8.71 20.99 0.17
C SER A 175 -7.57 20.75 -0.82
N GLY A 176 -6.56 19.96 -0.44
CA GLY A 176 -5.47 19.59 -1.34
C GLY A 176 -5.95 18.76 -2.53
N ALA A 177 -6.75 17.74 -2.29
CA ALA A 177 -7.33 16.90 -3.33
C ALA A 177 -8.26 17.72 -4.27
N GLU A 178 -9.07 18.62 -3.72
CA GLU A 178 -9.94 19.52 -4.49
C GLU A 178 -9.14 20.46 -5.39
N GLN A 179 -8.02 21.03 -4.91
CA GLN A 179 -7.11 21.84 -5.71
C GLN A 179 -6.47 21.05 -6.87
N LEU A 180 -6.32 19.75 -6.71
CA LEU A 180 -5.80 18.84 -7.73
C LEU A 180 -6.89 18.29 -8.66
N GLY A 181 -8.14 18.75 -8.50
CA GLY A 181 -9.26 18.45 -9.40
C GLY A 181 -10.04 17.18 -9.05
N LEU A 182 -9.93 16.67 -7.83
CA LEU A 182 -10.80 15.60 -7.31
C LEU A 182 -11.94 16.19 -6.48
N HIS A 183 -13.05 15.48 -6.43
CA HIS A 183 -14.05 15.67 -5.39
C HIS A 183 -13.68 14.82 -4.18
N SER A 184 -13.59 15.45 -3.00
CA SER A 184 -13.28 14.78 -1.73
C SER A 184 -14.46 14.91 -0.76
N ARG A 185 -14.85 13.79 -0.15
CA ARG A 185 -15.95 13.76 0.81
C ARG A 185 -15.57 12.93 2.04
N GLU A 186 -15.59 13.57 3.19
CA GLU A 186 -15.40 12.89 4.47
C GLU A 186 -16.56 11.93 4.76
N LEU A 187 -16.25 10.73 5.25
CA LEU A 187 -17.22 9.68 5.52
C LEU A 187 -17.34 9.38 7.01
N SER A 188 -18.46 8.77 7.40
CA SER A 188 -18.58 8.09 8.68
C SER A 188 -17.81 6.76 8.65
N LYS A 189 -17.27 6.35 9.80
CA LYS A 189 -16.60 5.05 10.00
C LYS A 189 -17.66 3.94 10.13
N ASP A 190 -18.34 3.65 9.03
CA ASP A 190 -19.43 2.69 8.92
C ASP A 190 -19.18 1.76 7.72
N ALA A 191 -19.22 0.45 7.94
CA ALA A 191 -18.92 -0.53 6.92
C ALA A 191 -19.86 -0.42 5.71
N SER A 192 -21.15 -0.10 5.92
CA SER A 192 -22.12 0.03 4.84
C SER A 192 -21.85 1.27 3.98
N VAL A 193 -21.41 2.37 4.60
CA VAL A 193 -21.04 3.60 3.90
C VAL A 193 -19.78 3.38 3.07
N ILE A 194 -18.75 2.78 3.66
CA ILE A 194 -17.48 2.48 2.96
C ILE A 194 -17.73 1.51 1.80
N SER A 195 -18.48 0.43 2.05
CA SER A 195 -18.80 -0.57 1.04
C SER A 195 -19.52 0.03 -0.16
N LYS A 196 -20.47 0.95 0.09
CA LYS A 196 -21.20 1.64 -0.97
C LYS A 196 -20.27 2.48 -1.84
N GLU A 197 -19.37 3.27 -1.23
CA GLU A 197 -18.41 4.09 -1.99
C GLU A 197 -17.52 3.22 -2.88
N LEU A 198 -16.97 2.13 -2.32
CA LEU A 198 -16.11 1.23 -3.07
C LEU A 198 -16.85 0.53 -4.22
N GLN A 199 -18.14 0.16 -4.03
CA GLN A 199 -19.00 -0.42 -5.07
C GLN A 199 -19.30 0.58 -6.19
N GLU A 200 -19.37 1.88 -5.88
CA GLU A 200 -19.55 2.98 -6.84
C GLU A 200 -18.23 3.34 -7.55
N GLY A 201 -17.12 2.69 -7.20
CA GLY A 201 -15.80 2.93 -7.79
C GLY A 201 -15.06 4.14 -7.18
N HIS A 202 -15.50 4.60 -6.01
CA HIS A 202 -14.87 5.69 -5.29
C HIS A 202 -13.83 5.13 -4.31
N PRO A 203 -12.53 5.29 -4.55
CA PRO A 203 -11.50 4.89 -3.60
C PRO A 203 -11.60 5.72 -2.32
N VAL A 204 -11.19 5.11 -1.20
CA VAL A 204 -11.27 5.74 0.12
C VAL A 204 -9.88 5.81 0.74
N ILE A 205 -9.37 7.02 1.02
CA ILE A 205 -8.15 7.19 1.81
C ILE A 205 -8.55 7.23 3.29
N CYS A 206 -7.85 6.43 4.10
CA CYS A 206 -8.04 6.36 5.54
C CYS A 206 -6.78 6.80 6.27
N ILE A 207 -6.90 7.64 7.29
CA ILE A 207 -5.85 7.84 8.29
C ILE A 207 -6.04 6.84 9.43
N MET A 208 -5.06 5.97 9.60
CA MET A 208 -5.06 4.92 10.61
C MET A 208 -4.42 5.39 11.91
N GLY A 209 -4.90 4.87 13.03
CA GLY A 209 -4.24 4.92 14.32
C GLY A 209 -3.43 3.65 14.58
N PRO A 210 -2.92 3.48 15.84
CA PRO A 210 -2.18 2.28 16.21
C PRO A 210 -2.97 1.00 15.96
N GLY A 211 -2.33 0.02 15.32
CA GLY A 211 -2.93 -1.25 14.93
C GLY A 211 -2.06 -2.00 13.91
N ASP A 212 -2.70 -2.67 12.97
CA ASP A 212 -2.03 -3.52 11.97
C ASP A 212 -1.16 -2.75 10.96
N PHE A 213 -1.50 -1.48 10.71
CA PHE A 213 -0.85 -0.66 9.68
C PHE A 213 0.24 0.26 10.25
N THR A 214 0.17 0.61 11.52
CA THR A 214 1.07 1.59 12.13
C THR A 214 1.02 1.54 13.66
N THR A 215 2.08 2.03 14.29
CA THR A 215 2.10 2.30 15.74
C THR A 215 1.72 3.74 16.10
N GLY A 216 1.59 4.63 15.11
CA GLY A 216 1.31 6.06 15.28
C GLY A 216 0.16 6.57 14.42
N GLY A 217 0.49 7.04 13.23
CA GLY A 217 -0.43 7.50 12.19
C GLY A 217 0.06 7.05 10.82
N HIS A 218 -0.85 6.65 9.92
CA HIS A 218 -0.48 6.21 8.57
C HIS A 218 -1.67 6.32 7.62
N PHE A 219 -1.42 6.76 6.39
CA PHE A 219 -2.44 6.79 5.35
C PHE A 219 -2.41 5.51 4.51
N ILE A 220 -3.58 4.90 4.31
CA ILE A 220 -3.80 3.77 3.41
C ILE A 220 -4.96 4.09 2.46
N VAL A 221 -5.06 3.35 1.35
CA VAL A 221 -6.14 3.51 0.36
C VAL A 221 -6.94 2.21 0.26
N LEU A 222 -8.26 2.29 0.51
CA LEU A 222 -9.18 1.22 0.15
C LEU A 222 -9.56 1.42 -1.31
N THR A 223 -9.29 0.41 -2.16
CA THR A 223 -9.41 0.57 -3.61
C THR A 223 -10.59 -0.16 -4.21
N ALA A 224 -11.02 -1.24 -3.60
CA ALA A 224 -12.15 -2.05 -4.04
C ALA A 224 -12.72 -2.88 -2.90
N ILE A 225 -13.93 -3.40 -3.10
CA ILE A 225 -14.56 -4.39 -2.24
C ILE A 225 -14.85 -5.66 -3.04
N ASN A 226 -14.49 -6.81 -2.50
CA ASN A 226 -14.72 -8.10 -3.13
C ASN A 226 -16.15 -8.60 -2.88
N GLY A 227 -16.60 -9.55 -3.67
CA GLY A 227 -17.95 -10.14 -3.53
C GLY A 227 -18.18 -10.91 -2.21
N ASN A 228 -17.13 -11.24 -1.48
CA ASN A 228 -17.17 -11.84 -0.13
C ASN A 228 -17.20 -10.78 1.00
N GLY A 229 -17.14 -9.48 0.67
CA GLY A 229 -17.17 -8.39 1.64
C GLY A 229 -15.80 -7.93 2.14
N THR A 230 -14.71 -8.58 1.73
CA THR A 230 -13.33 -8.12 2.02
C THR A 230 -12.95 -6.94 1.15
N VAL A 231 -12.03 -6.10 1.62
CA VAL A 231 -11.54 -4.93 0.88
C VAL A 231 -10.09 -5.12 0.45
N ILE A 232 -9.77 -4.52 -0.70
CA ILE A 232 -8.41 -4.42 -1.21
C ILE A 232 -7.81 -3.12 -0.68
N VAL A 233 -6.67 -3.25 -0.02
CA VAL A 233 -5.92 -2.13 0.56
C VAL A 233 -4.65 -1.90 -0.23
N ASN A 234 -4.39 -0.66 -0.63
CA ASN A 234 -3.07 -0.20 -1.04
C ASN A 234 -2.42 0.52 0.14
N ASP A 235 -1.44 -0.14 0.76
CA ASP A 235 -0.62 0.40 1.84
C ASP A 235 0.69 0.92 1.25
N SER A 236 0.88 2.24 1.24
CA SER A 236 2.08 2.87 0.68
C SER A 236 3.38 2.47 1.38
N ASN A 237 3.29 1.90 2.57
CA ASN A 237 4.47 1.46 3.33
C ASN A 237 4.67 -0.06 3.34
N SER A 238 3.71 -0.88 2.89
CA SER A 238 3.81 -2.34 2.96
C SER A 238 3.21 -3.04 1.76
N VAL A 239 4.05 -3.75 1.01
CA VAL A 239 3.62 -4.68 -0.04
C VAL A 239 2.91 -5.88 0.57
N ILE A 240 3.34 -6.34 1.75
CA ILE A 240 2.71 -7.46 2.46
C ILE A 240 1.27 -7.14 2.80
N ASN A 241 1.00 -5.95 3.38
CA ASN A 241 -0.35 -5.51 3.69
C ASN A 241 -1.20 -5.32 2.43
N SER A 242 -0.60 -4.82 1.35
CA SER A 242 -1.27 -4.61 0.06
C SER A 242 -1.63 -5.90 -0.68
N ASN A 243 -0.95 -7.00 -0.38
CA ASN A 243 -1.23 -8.32 -0.94
C ASN A 243 -2.20 -9.16 -0.08
N LYS A 244 -2.73 -8.60 1.01
CA LYS A 244 -3.67 -9.25 1.92
C LYS A 244 -5.07 -8.70 1.71
N GLU A 245 -6.07 -9.56 1.74
CA GLU A 245 -7.46 -9.14 1.87
C GLU A 245 -7.78 -8.79 3.32
N TRP A 246 -8.62 -7.77 3.53
CA TRP A 246 -8.93 -7.23 4.84
C TRP A 246 -10.44 -7.19 5.07
N ASP A 247 -10.87 -7.55 6.26
CA ASP A 247 -12.24 -7.31 6.70
C ASP A 247 -12.41 -5.86 7.18
N LEU A 248 -13.50 -5.21 6.78
CA LEU A 248 -13.81 -3.85 7.27
C LEU A 248 -13.97 -3.81 8.78
N ASP A 249 -14.51 -4.85 9.39
CA ASP A 249 -14.70 -4.94 10.84
C ASP A 249 -13.37 -4.96 11.61
N ASP A 250 -12.28 -5.46 10.99
CA ASP A 250 -10.94 -5.46 11.57
C ASP A 250 -10.26 -4.08 11.45
N ILE A 251 -10.49 -3.37 10.33
CA ILE A 251 -9.76 -2.11 10.06
C ILE A 251 -10.49 -0.85 10.51
N ILE A 252 -11.83 -0.83 10.51
CA ILE A 252 -12.63 0.34 10.95
C ILE A 252 -12.26 0.80 12.38
N PRO A 253 -12.09 -0.09 13.38
CA PRO A 253 -11.70 0.34 14.73
C PRO A 253 -10.36 1.07 14.79
N GLN A 254 -9.48 0.84 13.81
CA GLN A 254 -8.15 1.45 13.73
C GLN A 254 -8.17 2.80 12.99
N MET A 255 -9.26 3.16 12.29
CA MET A 255 -9.37 4.41 11.55
C MET A 255 -9.56 5.60 12.49
N LYS A 256 -8.81 6.67 12.26
CA LYS A 256 -9.04 8.00 12.86
C LYS A 256 -10.02 8.81 12.04
N ASN A 257 -9.83 8.86 10.72
CA ASN A 257 -10.72 9.52 9.76
C ASN A 257 -10.59 8.92 8.36
N LEU A 258 -11.51 9.26 7.43
CA LEU A 258 -11.50 8.72 6.06
C LEU A 258 -12.25 9.63 5.08
N TRP A 259 -11.84 9.59 3.81
CA TRP A 259 -12.41 10.40 2.72
C TRP A 259 -12.58 9.53 1.46
N ALA A 260 -13.75 9.63 0.82
CA ALA A 260 -13.99 9.07 -0.50
C ALA A 260 -13.65 10.10 -1.60
N PHE A 261 -13.18 9.60 -2.74
CA PHE A 261 -12.77 10.42 -3.86
C PHE A 261 -13.49 10.04 -5.14
N SER A 262 -13.85 11.05 -5.92
CA SER A 262 -14.34 10.90 -7.27
C SER A 262 -13.80 12.03 -8.17
N ARG A 263 -13.98 11.87 -9.49
CA ARG A 263 -13.60 12.86 -10.51
C ARG A 263 -14.78 13.74 -10.88
#